data_64f232617da6298317a6b42c8e4de4e6
#
_entry.id   64f232617da6298317a6b42c8e4de4e6
#
_cell.length_a   1.000
_cell.length_b   1.000
_cell.length_c   1.000
_cell.angle_alpha   90.00
_cell.angle_beta   90.00
_cell.angle_gamma   90.00
#
_symmetry.space_group_name_H-M   'P 1'
#
loop_
_entity.id
_entity.type
_entity.pdbx_description
1 polymer ?
#
loop_
_entity_poly.entity_id
_entity_poly.type
_entity_poly.pdbx_seq_one_letter_code
_entity_poly.pdbx_strand_id
1 'polypeptide(L)'
;ASALIALGILVSSGSTSLAQVSGQAFEGFRGNTKDPVQIEANQLEVLDEQAKAVFEGNVKVRQGSSLITTSRLVVKYLKGSKGGQNDIERLDMTGGLIATSKQNTVTADSGTFHVQTENIVLTGKVTISQGENIATGCKLIANLKTNKARLEACKGGGRVKSIFTPGKDK
;
A
#
# COMPACT_ATOMS: atom_id res chain seq x y z
N ALA A 1 -29.94 -10.48 63.17
CA ALA A 1 -28.70 -10.17 62.45
C ALA A 1 -28.60 -11.06 61.21
N SER A 2 -28.98 -10.58 60.03
CA SER A 2 -28.89 -11.30 58.76
C SER A 2 -27.91 -10.57 57.85
N ALA A 3 -26.77 -11.21 57.61
CA ALA A 3 -25.76 -10.70 56.66
C ALA A 3 -26.07 -11.26 55.27
N LEU A 4 -26.42 -10.38 54.34
CA LEU A 4 -26.52 -10.69 52.90
C LEU A 4 -25.16 -10.50 52.25
N ILE A 5 -24.53 -11.60 51.82
CA ILE A 5 -23.33 -11.59 51.02
C ILE A 5 -23.76 -11.42 49.55
N ALA A 6 -23.52 -10.24 48.97
CA ALA A 6 -23.67 -10.02 47.53
C ALA A 6 -22.43 -10.51 46.78
N LEU A 7 -22.59 -11.60 46.05
CA LEU A 7 -21.59 -12.16 45.16
C LEU A 7 -21.56 -11.36 43.86
N GLY A 8 -20.61 -10.44 43.75
CA GLY A 8 -20.38 -9.67 42.53
C GLY A 8 -19.74 -10.51 41.44
N ILE A 9 -20.46 -10.80 40.35
CA ILE A 9 -19.93 -11.43 39.14
C ILE A 9 -19.19 -10.37 38.34
N LEU A 10 -17.86 -10.45 38.33
CA LEU A 10 -17.00 -9.69 37.42
C LEU A 10 -17.11 -10.31 36.01
N VAL A 11 -17.92 -9.70 35.15
CA VAL A 11 -17.93 -9.99 33.73
C VAL A 11 -16.71 -9.30 33.11
N SER A 12 -15.63 -10.03 32.90
CA SER A 12 -14.49 -9.57 32.13
C SER A 12 -14.90 -9.53 30.65
N SER A 13 -15.18 -8.32 30.14
CA SER A 13 -15.38 -8.07 28.72
C SER A 13 -14.06 -8.28 27.97
N GLY A 14 -13.88 -9.48 27.42
CA GLY A 14 -12.78 -9.79 26.52
C GLY A 14 -12.91 -8.95 25.26
N SER A 15 -12.12 -7.89 25.15
CA SER A 15 -11.98 -7.12 23.90
C SER A 15 -11.31 -8.02 22.86
N THR A 16 -12.07 -8.53 21.90
CA THR A 16 -11.53 -9.18 20.71
C THR A 16 -10.82 -8.10 19.87
N SER A 17 -9.51 -8.02 20.03
CA SER A 17 -8.66 -7.20 19.16
C SER A 17 -8.72 -7.80 17.76
N LEU A 18 -9.57 -7.23 16.90
CA LEU A 18 -9.50 -7.48 15.46
C LEU A 18 -8.14 -6.98 14.98
N ALA A 19 -7.28 -7.90 14.56
CA ALA A 19 -5.99 -7.59 13.96
C ALA A 19 -6.22 -6.82 12.65
N GLN A 20 -6.25 -5.49 12.74
CA GLN A 20 -6.30 -4.61 11.59
C GLN A 20 -4.88 -4.50 11.03
N VAL A 21 -4.73 -4.76 9.72
CA VAL A 21 -3.55 -4.28 8.99
C VAL A 21 -3.55 -2.77 9.18
N SER A 22 -2.64 -2.29 10.03
CA SER A 22 -2.63 -0.86 10.35
C SER A 22 -2.21 -0.07 9.11
N GLY A 23 -2.88 1.04 8.84
CA GLY A 23 -2.50 1.96 7.77
C GLY A 23 -1.06 2.49 7.89
N GLN A 24 -0.41 2.29 9.05
CA GLN A 24 1.00 2.59 9.30
C GLN A 24 1.95 1.79 8.39
N ALA A 25 1.54 0.60 7.89
CA ALA A 25 2.32 -0.13 6.89
C ALA A 25 2.56 0.70 5.61
N PHE A 26 1.73 1.71 5.36
CA PHE A 26 1.77 2.57 4.17
C PHE A 26 2.30 3.98 4.44
N GLU A 27 2.61 4.34 5.69
CA GLU A 27 3.15 5.68 6.01
C GLU A 27 4.44 6.00 5.24
N GLY A 28 5.29 5.01 5.02
CA GLY A 28 6.51 5.17 4.26
C GLY A 28 6.30 5.41 2.76
N PHE A 29 5.10 5.11 2.24
CA PHE A 29 4.73 5.31 0.83
C PHE A 29 3.95 6.62 0.60
N ARG A 30 3.68 7.37 1.65
CA ARG A 30 3.24 8.75 1.51
C ARG A 30 4.40 9.53 0.90
N GLY A 31 4.25 9.92 -0.35
CA GLY A 31 5.22 10.79 -0.97
C GLY A 31 5.39 12.04 -0.11
N ASN A 32 6.62 12.29 0.36
CA ASN A 32 6.94 13.62 0.81
C ASN A 32 6.87 14.52 -0.42
N THR A 33 5.83 15.34 -0.53
CA THR A 33 5.58 16.20 -1.69
C THR A 33 6.74 17.17 -1.99
N LYS A 34 7.71 17.28 -1.08
CA LYS A 34 8.92 18.11 -1.23
C LYS A 34 10.09 17.37 -1.86
N ASP A 35 10.13 16.03 -1.77
CA ASP A 35 11.21 15.26 -2.39
C ASP A 35 10.92 15.04 -3.87
N PRO A 36 11.92 15.21 -4.75
CA PRO A 36 11.76 14.94 -6.16
C PRO A 36 11.49 13.45 -6.41
N VAL A 37 10.62 13.16 -7.38
CA VAL A 37 10.42 11.81 -7.90
C VAL A 37 11.46 11.55 -8.98
N GLN A 38 12.26 10.51 -8.79
CA GLN A 38 13.22 10.02 -9.78
C GLN A 38 12.70 8.72 -10.39
N ILE A 39 12.67 8.63 -11.71
CA ILE A 39 12.26 7.42 -12.44
C ILE A 39 13.42 6.99 -13.34
N GLU A 40 13.82 5.73 -13.24
CA GLU A 40 14.80 5.06 -14.09
C GLU A 40 14.11 3.91 -14.81
N ALA A 41 14.41 3.71 -16.09
CA ALA A 41 13.90 2.61 -16.91
C ALA A 41 14.83 2.34 -18.09
N ASN A 42 14.67 1.20 -18.75
CA ASN A 42 15.42 0.89 -19.97
C ASN A 42 14.92 1.75 -21.15
N GLN A 43 13.62 2.10 -21.16
CA GLN A 43 12.98 2.87 -22.23
C GLN A 43 11.94 3.83 -21.65
N LEU A 44 11.83 5.00 -22.26
CA LEU A 44 10.78 6.00 -22.03
C LEU A 44 10.15 6.37 -23.37
N GLU A 45 8.83 6.29 -23.44
CA GLU A 45 8.01 6.81 -24.53
C GLU A 45 7.07 7.89 -24.00
N VAL A 46 7.06 9.05 -24.62
CA VAL A 46 6.17 10.17 -24.28
C VAL A 46 5.10 10.28 -25.35
N LEU A 47 3.84 10.25 -24.92
CA LEU A 47 2.65 10.29 -25.78
C LEU A 47 1.83 11.54 -25.42
N ASP A 48 2.26 12.69 -25.91
CA ASP A 48 1.69 14.01 -25.57
C ASP A 48 0.19 14.11 -25.86
N GLU A 49 -0.26 13.62 -27.02
CA GLU A 49 -1.68 13.63 -27.39
C GLU A 49 -2.55 12.83 -26.41
N GLN A 50 -1.97 11.84 -25.74
CA GLN A 50 -2.65 10.98 -24.76
C GLN A 50 -2.38 11.45 -23.32
N ALA A 51 -1.64 12.52 -23.12
CA ALA A 51 -1.20 13.05 -21.83
C ALA A 51 -0.62 11.92 -20.95
N LYS A 52 0.34 11.14 -21.48
CA LYS A 52 0.98 10.04 -20.75
C LYS A 52 2.44 9.83 -21.14
N ALA A 53 3.20 9.28 -20.19
CA ALA A 53 4.54 8.76 -20.38
C ALA A 53 4.57 7.27 -20.00
N VAL A 54 5.27 6.46 -20.77
CA VAL A 54 5.41 5.02 -20.57
C VAL A 54 6.87 4.69 -20.33
N PHE A 55 7.15 4.13 -19.18
CA PHE A 55 8.46 3.62 -18.81
C PHE A 55 8.44 2.09 -18.87
N GLU A 56 9.41 1.48 -19.55
CA GLU A 56 9.49 0.04 -19.74
C GLU A 56 10.87 -0.51 -19.44
N GLY A 57 10.87 -1.68 -18.80
CA GLY A 57 12.06 -2.45 -18.47
C GLY A 57 12.81 -1.93 -17.24
N ASN A 58 12.90 -2.76 -16.20
CA ASN A 58 13.62 -2.48 -14.97
C ASN A 58 13.29 -1.11 -14.35
N VAL A 59 11.99 -0.76 -14.35
CA VAL A 59 11.54 0.53 -13.87
C VAL A 59 11.77 0.66 -12.37
N LYS A 60 12.42 1.75 -11.94
CA LYS A 60 12.65 2.12 -10.55
C LYS A 60 12.14 3.52 -10.31
N VAL A 61 11.24 3.67 -9.34
CA VAL A 61 10.73 4.96 -8.89
C VAL A 61 11.22 5.21 -7.48
N ARG A 62 11.93 6.31 -7.26
CA ARG A 62 12.45 6.72 -5.96
C ARG A 62 11.83 8.04 -5.55
N GLN A 63 11.42 8.11 -4.28
CA GLN A 63 11.04 9.37 -3.64
C GLN A 63 11.36 9.29 -2.14
N GLY A 64 12.28 10.10 -1.67
CA GLY A 64 12.78 10.02 -0.30
C GLY A 64 13.31 8.62 0.04
N SER A 65 12.75 7.98 1.07
CA SER A 65 13.10 6.61 1.48
C SER A 65 12.33 5.51 0.76
N SER A 66 11.43 5.87 -0.16
CA SER A 66 10.60 4.92 -0.87
C SER A 66 11.22 4.52 -2.20
N LEU A 67 11.19 3.23 -2.51
CA LEU A 67 11.59 2.66 -3.79
C LEU A 67 10.48 1.75 -4.29
N ILE A 68 10.04 1.97 -5.52
CA ILE A 68 9.12 1.08 -6.23
C ILE A 68 9.85 0.51 -7.43
N THR A 69 9.77 -0.80 -7.63
CA THR A 69 10.27 -1.50 -8.80
C THR A 69 9.14 -2.22 -9.52
N THR A 70 9.13 -2.14 -10.84
CA THR A 70 8.13 -2.80 -11.69
C THR A 70 8.70 -3.02 -13.10
N SER A 71 8.05 -3.85 -13.91
CA SER A 71 8.48 -4.02 -15.30
C SER A 71 8.02 -2.88 -16.20
N ARG A 72 6.84 -2.31 -15.91
CA ARG A 72 6.25 -1.23 -16.73
C ARG A 72 5.48 -0.26 -15.84
N LEU A 73 5.67 1.03 -16.09
CA LEU A 73 4.95 2.13 -15.44
C LEU A 73 4.35 3.05 -16.50
N VAL A 74 3.06 3.30 -16.42
CA VAL A 74 2.37 4.33 -17.20
C VAL A 74 2.03 5.49 -16.26
N VAL A 75 2.60 6.65 -16.54
CA VAL A 75 2.26 7.91 -15.86
C VAL A 75 1.21 8.61 -16.70
N LYS A 76 0.03 8.87 -16.13
CA LYS A 76 -1.02 9.68 -16.76
C LYS A 76 -1.06 11.05 -16.12
N TYR A 77 -1.10 12.07 -16.97
CA TYR A 77 -1.19 13.45 -16.58
C TYR A 77 -2.60 14.01 -16.74
N LEU A 78 -2.93 15.05 -16.02
CA LEU A 78 -4.14 15.82 -16.21
C LEU A 78 -4.15 16.42 -17.61
N LYS A 79 -5.27 16.38 -18.31
CA LYS A 79 -5.40 16.96 -19.66
C LYS A 79 -5.12 18.45 -19.62
N GLY A 80 -4.30 18.92 -20.56
CA GLY A 80 -3.92 20.33 -20.67
C GLY A 80 -2.83 20.77 -19.70
N SER A 81 -2.27 19.86 -18.92
CA SER A 81 -1.13 20.13 -18.04
C SER A 81 0.19 20.18 -18.82
N LYS A 82 1.19 20.84 -18.21
CA LYS A 82 2.54 20.94 -18.79
C LYS A 82 3.45 19.75 -18.40
N GLY A 83 2.90 18.70 -17.73
CA GLY A 83 3.64 17.49 -17.39
C GLY A 83 4.50 17.60 -16.13
N GLY A 84 4.19 18.51 -15.22
CA GLY A 84 4.87 18.59 -13.92
C GLY A 84 4.43 17.50 -12.94
N GLN A 85 5.18 17.30 -11.86
CA GLN A 85 4.86 16.31 -10.81
C GLN A 85 3.46 16.52 -10.22
N ASN A 86 3.01 17.76 -10.06
CA ASN A 86 1.69 18.09 -9.54
C ASN A 86 0.55 17.83 -10.54
N ASP A 87 0.91 17.57 -11.78
CA ASP A 87 -0.04 17.31 -12.88
C ASP A 87 -0.28 15.82 -13.09
N ILE A 88 0.35 14.95 -12.30
CA ILE A 88 0.14 13.50 -12.38
C ILE A 88 -1.24 13.17 -11.83
N GLU A 89 -2.05 12.53 -12.66
CA GLU A 89 -3.37 12.01 -12.29
C GLU A 89 -3.26 10.61 -11.70
N ARG A 90 -2.54 9.71 -12.41
CA ARG A 90 -2.51 8.30 -12.10
C ARG A 90 -1.21 7.62 -12.53
N LEU A 91 -0.78 6.66 -11.74
CA LEU A 91 0.31 5.74 -12.04
C LEU A 91 -0.27 4.32 -12.18
N ASP A 92 -0.03 3.67 -13.31
CA ASP A 92 -0.40 2.27 -13.55
C ASP A 92 0.89 1.43 -13.67
N MET A 93 1.06 0.43 -12.80
CA MET A 93 2.24 -0.43 -12.71
C MET A 93 1.85 -1.86 -13.05
N THR A 94 2.61 -2.51 -13.93
CA THR A 94 2.33 -3.88 -14.39
C THR A 94 3.61 -4.69 -14.57
N GLY A 95 3.47 -6.03 -14.55
CA GLY A 95 4.59 -6.96 -14.70
C GLY A 95 5.38 -7.18 -13.40
N GLY A 96 4.66 -7.22 -12.29
CA GLY A 96 5.21 -7.32 -10.94
C GLY A 96 5.49 -5.95 -10.33
N LEU A 97 5.21 -5.83 -9.05
CA LEU A 97 5.40 -4.62 -8.26
C LEU A 97 6.06 -4.99 -6.93
N ILE A 98 7.14 -4.32 -6.58
CA ILE A 98 7.74 -4.35 -5.26
C ILE A 98 7.90 -2.91 -4.80
N ALA A 99 7.25 -2.56 -3.71
CA ALA A 99 7.38 -1.25 -3.07
C ALA A 99 8.01 -1.42 -1.69
N THR A 100 9.10 -0.71 -1.44
CA THR A 100 9.82 -0.73 -0.16
C THR A 100 9.93 0.67 0.41
N SER A 101 9.74 0.80 1.71
CA SER A 101 10.02 2.03 2.46
C SER A 101 10.35 1.69 3.90
N LYS A 102 11.55 2.04 4.35
CA LYS A 102 12.07 1.67 5.68
C LYS A 102 12.00 0.14 5.87
N GLN A 103 11.20 -0.33 6.85
CA GLN A 103 10.99 -1.76 7.15
C GLN A 103 9.72 -2.35 6.50
N ASN A 104 9.05 -1.58 5.66
CA ASN A 104 7.81 -1.99 5.01
C ASN A 104 8.11 -2.42 3.59
N THR A 105 7.54 -3.55 3.19
CA THR A 105 7.59 -4.07 1.82
C THR A 105 6.20 -4.49 1.41
N VAL A 106 5.79 -4.09 0.21
CA VAL A 106 4.54 -4.51 -0.41
C VAL A 106 4.85 -5.07 -1.79
N THR A 107 4.32 -6.25 -2.08
CA THR A 107 4.44 -6.87 -3.41
C THR A 107 3.07 -7.16 -4.00
N ALA A 108 2.95 -7.10 -5.32
CA ALA A 108 1.74 -7.43 -6.07
C ALA A 108 2.08 -7.76 -7.53
N ASP A 109 1.13 -8.29 -8.29
CA ASP A 109 1.31 -8.49 -9.74
C ASP A 109 1.10 -7.18 -10.51
N SER A 110 0.23 -6.30 -10.03
CA SER A 110 -0.02 -4.98 -10.60
C SER A 110 -0.56 -3.99 -9.58
N GLY A 111 -0.45 -2.70 -9.89
CA GLY A 111 -0.93 -1.64 -9.02
C GLY A 111 -1.37 -0.40 -9.78
N THR A 112 -2.33 0.31 -9.21
CA THR A 112 -2.77 1.64 -9.66
C THR A 112 -2.74 2.60 -8.48
N PHE A 113 -2.14 3.77 -8.67
CA PHE A 113 -2.13 4.85 -7.70
C PHE A 113 -2.78 6.11 -8.29
N HIS A 114 -3.86 6.56 -7.67
CA HIS A 114 -4.53 7.82 -7.98
C HIS A 114 -3.94 8.92 -7.10
N VAL A 115 -3.14 9.79 -7.70
CA VAL A 115 -2.30 10.76 -6.97
C VAL A 115 -3.14 11.75 -6.16
N GLN A 116 -4.21 12.31 -6.74
CA GLN A 116 -5.01 13.35 -6.11
C GLN A 116 -5.84 12.88 -4.93
N THR A 117 -6.30 11.64 -4.98
CA THR A 117 -7.09 11.01 -3.91
C THR A 117 -6.24 10.17 -2.97
N GLU A 118 -4.95 9.97 -3.29
CA GLU A 118 -4.01 9.10 -2.59
C GLU A 118 -4.55 7.67 -2.41
N ASN A 119 -5.34 7.21 -3.38
CA ASN A 119 -5.87 5.84 -3.39
C ASN A 119 -4.93 4.90 -4.14
N ILE A 120 -4.63 3.76 -3.50
CA ILE A 120 -3.86 2.66 -4.08
C ILE A 120 -4.77 1.46 -4.23
N VAL A 121 -4.70 0.79 -5.39
CA VAL A 121 -5.29 -0.52 -5.62
C VAL A 121 -4.19 -1.43 -6.13
N LEU A 122 -3.88 -2.49 -5.38
CA LEU A 122 -2.94 -3.55 -5.78
C LEU A 122 -3.71 -4.83 -6.03
N THR A 123 -3.33 -5.58 -7.05
CA THR A 123 -3.98 -6.84 -7.42
C THR A 123 -2.98 -7.93 -7.74
N GLY A 124 -3.41 -9.18 -7.50
CA GLY A 124 -2.66 -10.40 -7.73
C GLY A 124 -1.55 -10.61 -6.69
N LYS A 125 -1.58 -11.75 -6.00
CA LYS A 125 -0.56 -12.20 -5.01
C LYS A 125 -0.03 -11.08 -4.10
N VAL A 126 -0.94 -10.31 -3.50
CA VAL A 126 -0.56 -9.19 -2.63
C VAL A 126 0.06 -9.72 -1.35
N THR A 127 1.27 -9.25 -1.03
CA THR A 127 1.94 -9.48 0.23
C THR A 127 2.33 -8.15 0.86
N ILE A 128 2.00 -7.96 2.11
CA ILE A 128 2.39 -6.81 2.92
C ILE A 128 3.28 -7.31 4.03
N SER A 129 4.49 -6.78 4.14
CA SER A 129 5.44 -7.08 5.21
C SER A 129 5.78 -5.81 5.97
N GLN A 130 5.70 -5.87 7.29
CA GLN A 130 6.08 -4.79 8.20
C GLN A 130 6.96 -5.39 9.31
N GLY A 131 8.27 -5.26 9.16
CA GLY A 131 9.21 -5.99 10.00
C GLY A 131 8.95 -7.50 9.90
N GLU A 132 8.65 -8.15 11.03
CA GLU A 132 8.36 -9.60 11.10
C GLU A 132 6.87 -9.94 10.83
N ASN A 133 6.00 -8.93 10.70
CA ASN A 133 4.58 -9.14 10.45
C ASN A 133 4.31 -9.24 8.95
N ILE A 134 3.50 -10.22 8.55
CA ILE A 134 3.17 -10.48 7.14
C ILE A 134 1.66 -10.66 6.99
N ALA A 135 1.08 -10.04 5.95
CA ALA A 135 -0.28 -10.29 5.54
C ALA A 135 -0.34 -10.57 4.03
N THR A 136 -1.14 -11.56 3.63
CA THR A 136 -1.29 -11.98 2.23
C THR A 136 -2.73 -12.05 1.78
N GLY A 137 -2.98 -11.66 0.55
CA GLY A 137 -4.29 -11.67 -0.10
C GLY A 137 -4.18 -11.52 -1.61
N CYS A 138 -5.28 -11.17 -2.27
CA CYS A 138 -5.29 -11.00 -3.73
C CYS A 138 -5.64 -9.60 -4.20
N LYS A 139 -6.16 -8.76 -3.32
CA LYS A 139 -6.42 -7.36 -3.65
C LYS A 139 -6.24 -6.50 -2.40
N LEU A 140 -5.51 -5.43 -2.54
CA LEU A 140 -5.37 -4.39 -1.54
C LEU A 140 -6.00 -3.11 -2.06
N ILE A 141 -6.83 -2.49 -1.24
CA ILE A 141 -7.35 -1.13 -1.45
C ILE A 141 -6.88 -0.32 -0.26
N ALA A 142 -6.10 0.73 -0.49
CA ALA A 142 -5.60 1.60 0.56
C ALA A 142 -5.80 3.06 0.19
N ASN A 143 -6.07 3.89 1.19
CA ASN A 143 -6.06 5.34 1.07
C ASN A 143 -4.99 5.89 2.00
N LEU A 144 -3.94 6.49 1.43
CA LEU A 144 -2.80 7.00 2.18
C LEU A 144 -3.14 8.24 3.01
N LYS A 145 -4.11 9.04 2.56
CA LYS A 145 -4.57 10.24 3.28
C LYS A 145 -5.28 9.90 4.60
N THR A 146 -6.10 8.84 4.59
CA THR A 146 -6.90 8.43 5.76
C THR A 146 -6.28 7.28 6.54
N ASN A 147 -5.16 6.70 6.08
CA ASN A 147 -4.52 5.50 6.65
C ASN A 147 -5.45 4.28 6.73
N LYS A 148 -6.42 4.19 5.85
CA LYS A 148 -7.32 3.03 5.78
C LYS A 148 -6.83 2.07 4.71
N ALA A 149 -6.78 0.78 5.05
CA ALA A 149 -6.42 -0.28 4.13
C ALA A 149 -7.36 -1.49 4.30
N ARG A 150 -7.69 -2.13 3.19
CA ARG A 150 -8.46 -3.37 3.13
C ARG A 150 -7.70 -4.36 2.25
N LEU A 151 -7.40 -5.52 2.79
CA LEU A 151 -6.85 -6.65 2.07
C LEU A 151 -7.96 -7.68 1.84
N GLU A 152 -8.17 -8.08 0.61
CA GLU A 152 -9.22 -9.01 0.20
C GLU A 152 -8.62 -10.36 -0.19
N ALA A 153 -9.37 -11.43 0.11
CA ALA A 153 -9.02 -12.79 -0.26
C ALA A 153 -9.11 -13.00 -1.78
N CYS A 154 -8.50 -14.08 -2.26
CA CYS A 154 -8.62 -14.51 -3.64
C CYS A 154 -10.04 -15.03 -3.92
N LYS A 155 -10.54 -14.76 -5.12
CA LYS A 155 -11.78 -15.34 -5.58
C LYS A 155 -11.67 -16.86 -5.63
N GLY A 156 -12.76 -17.57 -5.31
CA GLY A 156 -12.79 -19.04 -5.33
C GLY A 156 -12.48 -19.72 -3.99
N GLY A 157 -12.67 -19.03 -2.85
CA GLY A 157 -12.59 -19.64 -1.52
C GLY A 157 -11.28 -19.41 -0.77
N GLY A 158 -10.43 -18.52 -1.26
CA GLY A 158 -9.23 -18.08 -0.55
C GLY A 158 -9.55 -17.32 0.74
N ARG A 159 -8.55 -17.20 1.61
CA ARG A 159 -8.61 -16.40 2.84
C ARG A 159 -7.46 -15.43 2.89
N VAL A 160 -7.67 -14.26 3.48
CA VAL A 160 -6.57 -13.40 3.91
C VAL A 160 -5.83 -14.13 5.03
N LYS A 161 -4.51 -14.19 4.93
CA LYS A 161 -3.64 -14.76 5.96
C LYS A 161 -2.79 -13.67 6.56
N SER A 162 -2.64 -13.67 7.88
CA SER A 162 -1.78 -12.76 8.61
C SER A 162 -0.98 -13.52 9.66
N ILE A 163 0.29 -13.16 9.78
CA ILE A 163 1.22 -13.66 10.80
C ILE A 163 1.68 -12.41 11.57
N PHE A 164 1.49 -12.43 12.87
CA PHE A 164 1.98 -11.40 13.79
C PHE A 164 2.97 -12.03 14.74
N THR A 165 4.17 -11.47 14.80
CA THR A 165 5.21 -11.89 15.73
C THR A 165 5.07 -11.06 17.01
N PRO A 166 5.00 -11.69 18.21
CA PRO A 166 5.00 -10.96 19.46
C PRO A 166 6.25 -10.09 19.57
N GLY A 167 6.09 -8.84 19.97
CA GLY A 167 7.21 -7.97 20.25
C GLY A 167 8.11 -8.61 21.32
N LYS A 168 9.43 -8.58 21.12
CA LYS A 168 10.36 -8.94 22.18
C LYS A 168 10.28 -7.82 23.22
N ASP A 169 9.75 -8.13 24.39
CA ASP A 169 9.85 -7.25 25.54
C ASP A 169 11.33 -6.95 25.80
N LYS A 170 11.66 -5.65 25.79
CA LYS A 170 12.99 -5.16 26.18
C LYS A 170 13.01 -4.91 27.67
#